data_d17b676f444f9d7eaace8671724276cd
#
_entry.id   d17b676f444f9d7eaace8671724276cd
#
_cell.length_a   1.000
_cell.length_b   1.000
_cell.length_c   1.000
_cell.angle_alpha   90.00
_cell.angle_beta   90.00
_cell.angle_gamma   90.00
#
_symmetry.space_group_name_H-M   'P 1'
#
loop_
_entity.id
_entity.type
_entity.pdbx_description
1 polymer ?
#
loop_
_entity_poly.entity_id
_entity_poly.type
_entity_poly.pdbx_seq_one_letter_code
_entity_poly.pdbx_strand_id
1 'polypeptide(L)'
;MSVKILIADDHPLFRAAMCHALASVEHIELVETSTFPDTLTSLEENDDIDLLFLDLTMPGNEGLNGLAEVHALYPDVLVVVITAQEEPDVMAKSFALGASGFIPKSASVDCIIDAVNTVLDGETWIPPSVHNASATMPNATASNANGHSGQDDFTNRLKQLTPHQLKVLRMVSDGLLNKQIAYELAISESTVKQHVSAVLRKLGVINRTK
;
A
#
# COMPACT_ATOMS: atom_id res chain seq x y z
N MET A 1 18.33 4.97 6.03
CA MET A 1 17.86 3.62 5.67
C MET A 1 17.15 3.77 4.35
N SER A 2 17.39 2.86 3.42
CA SER A 2 16.72 2.82 2.12
C SER A 2 15.39 2.10 2.24
N VAL A 3 14.42 2.49 1.42
CA VAL A 3 13.16 1.76 1.24
C VAL A 3 13.43 0.66 0.23
N LYS A 4 13.08 -0.58 0.55
CA LYS A 4 13.28 -1.72 -0.33
C LYS A 4 11.99 -2.06 -1.06
N ILE A 5 12.05 -2.03 -2.39
CA ILE A 5 10.89 -2.25 -3.26
C ILE A 5 11.15 -3.47 -4.12
N LEU A 6 10.21 -4.42 -4.09
CA LEU A 6 10.20 -5.59 -4.96
C LEU A 6 9.28 -5.33 -6.16
N ILE A 7 9.79 -5.54 -7.38
CA ILE A 7 9.03 -5.42 -8.63
C ILE A 7 8.82 -6.83 -9.18
N ALA A 8 7.59 -7.32 -9.12
CA ALA A 8 7.18 -8.62 -9.60
C ALA A 8 6.33 -8.48 -10.87
N ASP A 9 6.95 -8.70 -12.02
CA ASP A 9 6.33 -8.58 -13.35
C ASP A 9 7.10 -9.45 -14.36
N ASP A 10 6.43 -10.16 -15.23
CA ASP A 10 7.07 -11.05 -16.21
C ASP A 10 7.55 -10.31 -17.48
N HIS A 11 7.18 -9.03 -17.66
CA HIS A 11 7.55 -8.22 -18.81
C HIS A 11 8.89 -7.47 -18.58
N PRO A 12 10.00 -7.88 -19.20
CA PRO A 12 11.32 -7.29 -18.91
C PRO A 12 11.40 -5.79 -19.21
N LEU A 13 10.73 -5.34 -20.28
CA LEU A 13 10.73 -3.91 -20.66
C LEU A 13 9.97 -3.07 -19.63
N PHE A 14 8.90 -3.60 -19.07
CA PHE A 14 8.14 -2.90 -18.04
C PHE A 14 8.95 -2.81 -16.74
N ARG A 15 9.60 -3.90 -16.31
CA ARG A 15 10.50 -3.87 -15.14
C ARG A 15 11.62 -2.84 -15.32
N ALA A 16 12.28 -2.84 -16.50
CA ALA A 16 13.34 -1.86 -16.79
C ALA A 16 12.81 -0.40 -16.74
N ALA A 17 11.59 -0.16 -17.25
CA ALA A 17 10.95 1.15 -17.17
C ALA A 17 10.63 1.55 -15.71
N MET A 18 10.14 0.62 -14.90
CA MET A 18 9.90 0.82 -13.47
C MET A 18 11.19 1.14 -12.71
N CYS A 19 12.24 0.35 -12.94
CA CYS A 19 13.55 0.61 -12.34
C CYS A 19 14.09 2.00 -12.71
N HIS A 20 13.94 2.40 -13.99
CA HIS A 20 14.35 3.72 -14.44
C HIS A 20 13.53 4.84 -13.79
N ALA A 21 12.21 4.67 -13.69
CA ALA A 21 11.30 5.61 -13.04
C ALA A 21 11.68 5.82 -11.56
N LEU A 22 11.91 4.72 -10.85
CA LEU A 22 12.20 4.73 -9.42
C LEU A 22 13.64 5.13 -9.08
N ALA A 23 14.58 5.03 -10.04
CA ALA A 23 15.95 5.47 -9.85
C ALA A 23 16.09 6.98 -9.55
N SER A 24 15.07 7.78 -9.88
CA SER A 24 15.01 9.20 -9.55
C SER A 24 14.59 9.50 -8.11
N VAL A 25 14.09 8.49 -7.39
CA VAL A 25 13.66 8.63 -6.00
C VAL A 25 14.82 8.24 -5.08
N GLU A 26 15.20 9.15 -4.19
CA GLU A 26 16.33 8.94 -3.29
C GLU A 26 16.06 7.80 -2.28
N HIS A 27 17.10 7.06 -1.95
CA HIS A 27 17.07 6.02 -0.91
C HIS A 27 16.14 4.83 -1.21
N ILE A 28 15.99 4.44 -2.48
CA ILE A 28 15.28 3.22 -2.87
C ILE A 28 16.28 2.14 -3.26
N GLU A 29 16.07 0.93 -2.77
CA GLU A 29 16.70 -0.31 -3.20
C GLU A 29 15.68 -1.15 -3.97
N LEU A 30 16.03 -1.63 -5.16
CA LEU A 30 15.12 -2.36 -6.03
C LEU A 30 15.54 -3.83 -6.14
N VAL A 31 14.55 -4.71 -6.00
CA VAL A 31 14.65 -6.14 -6.27
C VAL A 31 13.65 -6.49 -7.37
N GLU A 32 14.02 -7.40 -8.27
CA GLU A 32 13.18 -7.77 -9.40
C GLU A 32 12.91 -9.28 -9.41
N THR A 33 11.67 -9.66 -9.73
CA THR A 33 11.29 -11.04 -10.00
C THR A 33 10.40 -11.12 -11.24
N SER A 34 10.40 -12.28 -11.90
CA SER A 34 9.64 -12.49 -13.14
C SER A 34 8.57 -13.58 -13.03
N THR A 35 8.51 -14.27 -11.90
CA THR A 35 7.50 -15.27 -11.62
C THR A 35 6.97 -15.12 -10.20
N PHE A 36 5.75 -15.55 -9.95
CA PHE A 36 5.16 -15.46 -8.63
C PHE A 36 5.87 -16.35 -7.59
N PRO A 37 6.31 -17.59 -7.90
CA PRO A 37 7.13 -18.37 -6.97
C PRO A 37 8.44 -17.68 -6.58
N ASP A 38 9.13 -17.03 -7.54
CA ASP A 38 10.36 -16.27 -7.24
C ASP A 38 10.03 -15.05 -6.35
N THR A 39 8.84 -14.46 -6.53
CA THR A 39 8.38 -13.35 -5.68
C THR A 39 8.20 -13.80 -4.23
N LEU A 40 7.55 -14.94 -4.00
CA LEU A 40 7.39 -15.50 -2.65
C LEU A 40 8.74 -15.85 -2.03
N THR A 41 9.66 -16.47 -2.81
CA THR A 41 11.02 -16.76 -2.34
C THR A 41 11.78 -15.48 -1.98
N SER A 42 11.66 -14.43 -2.81
CA SER A 42 12.28 -13.14 -2.53
C SER A 42 11.73 -12.47 -1.27
N LEU A 43 10.43 -12.59 -1.01
CA LEU A 43 9.79 -12.08 0.21
C LEU A 43 10.21 -12.88 1.46
N GLU A 44 10.46 -14.19 1.31
CA GLU A 44 10.93 -15.04 2.40
C GLU A 44 12.41 -14.76 2.75
N GLU A 45 13.25 -14.52 1.73
CA GLU A 45 14.68 -14.24 1.91
C GLU A 45 14.98 -12.81 2.35
N ASN A 46 14.06 -11.87 2.12
CA ASN A 46 14.22 -10.44 2.41
C ASN A 46 13.04 -9.95 3.26
N ASP A 47 13.19 -10.01 4.56
CA ASP A 47 12.21 -9.54 5.55
C ASP A 47 12.12 -8.00 5.65
N ASP A 48 12.99 -7.28 4.92
CA ASP A 48 13.09 -5.83 4.87
C ASP A 48 12.42 -5.20 3.62
N ILE A 49 11.62 -5.96 2.86
CA ILE A 49 10.84 -5.42 1.75
C ILE A 49 9.67 -4.60 2.29
N ASP A 50 9.68 -3.30 2.00
CA ASP A 50 8.64 -2.35 2.42
C ASP A 50 7.43 -2.36 1.46
N LEU A 51 7.69 -2.49 0.15
CA LEU A 51 6.66 -2.39 -0.89
C LEU A 51 6.88 -3.42 -1.99
N LEU A 52 5.79 -4.05 -2.41
CA LEU A 52 5.73 -4.96 -3.56
C LEU A 52 4.86 -4.35 -4.66
N PHE A 53 5.41 -4.21 -5.85
CA PHE A 53 4.64 -4.08 -7.07
C PHE A 53 4.32 -5.46 -7.61
N LEU A 54 3.05 -5.81 -7.73
CA LEU A 54 2.58 -7.13 -8.12
C LEU A 54 1.78 -7.09 -9.42
N ASP A 55 2.31 -7.73 -10.47
CA ASP A 55 1.53 -8.02 -11.66
C ASP A 55 0.57 -9.19 -11.39
N LEU A 56 -0.70 -8.99 -11.74
CA LEU A 56 -1.72 -10.02 -11.59
C LEU A 56 -1.63 -11.13 -12.65
N THR A 57 -0.91 -10.91 -13.75
CA THR A 57 -0.89 -11.80 -14.93
C THR A 57 0.43 -12.54 -15.13
N MET A 58 1.34 -12.48 -14.16
CA MET A 58 2.64 -13.13 -14.24
C MET A 58 2.57 -14.65 -14.03
N PRO A 59 3.54 -15.44 -14.55
CA PRO A 59 3.59 -16.89 -14.39
C PRO A 59 3.55 -17.32 -12.91
N GLY A 60 2.68 -18.29 -12.61
CA GLY A 60 2.48 -18.80 -11.25
C GLY A 60 1.52 -17.97 -10.42
N ASN A 61 1.06 -16.82 -10.89
CA ASN A 61 0.02 -16.03 -10.26
C ASN A 61 -1.33 -16.28 -10.95
N GLU A 62 -2.35 -16.60 -10.18
CA GLU A 62 -3.72 -16.76 -10.65
C GLU A 62 -4.56 -15.49 -10.34
N GLY A 63 -4.18 -14.37 -10.95
CA GLY A 63 -4.87 -13.09 -10.78
C GLY A 63 -4.82 -12.59 -9.34
N LEU A 64 -5.99 -12.36 -8.74
CA LEU A 64 -6.09 -11.84 -7.38
C LEU A 64 -5.73 -12.84 -6.27
N ASN A 65 -5.59 -14.13 -6.59
CA ASN A 65 -5.22 -15.14 -5.58
C ASN A 65 -3.81 -14.87 -5.03
N GLY A 66 -2.87 -14.48 -5.90
CA GLY A 66 -1.52 -14.14 -5.46
C GLY A 66 -1.49 -12.92 -4.52
N LEU A 67 -2.32 -11.92 -4.77
CA LEU A 67 -2.47 -10.79 -3.84
C LEU A 67 -2.98 -11.25 -2.48
N ALA A 68 -3.99 -12.10 -2.46
CA ALA A 68 -4.54 -12.66 -1.21
C ALA A 68 -3.50 -13.50 -0.46
N GLU A 69 -2.70 -14.30 -1.19
CA GLU A 69 -1.63 -15.11 -0.62
C GLU A 69 -0.50 -14.26 -0.03
N VAL A 70 0.00 -13.28 -0.77
CA VAL A 70 1.01 -12.33 -0.26
C VAL A 70 0.50 -11.63 0.98
N HIS A 71 -0.74 -11.12 0.96
CA HIS A 71 -1.30 -10.41 2.10
C HIS A 71 -1.47 -11.31 3.34
N ALA A 72 -1.77 -12.60 3.14
CA ALA A 72 -1.90 -13.57 4.24
C ALA A 72 -0.54 -13.96 4.84
N LEU A 73 0.51 -14.11 4.02
CA LEU A 73 1.84 -14.55 4.45
C LEU A 73 2.70 -13.36 4.92
N TYR A 74 2.58 -12.20 4.25
CA TYR A 74 3.40 -11.00 4.47
C TYR A 74 2.52 -9.77 4.70
N PRO A 75 1.74 -9.70 5.80
CA PRO A 75 0.77 -8.64 6.04
C PRO A 75 1.40 -7.26 6.25
N ASP A 76 2.70 -7.20 6.43
CA ASP A 76 3.46 -5.97 6.66
C ASP A 76 3.96 -5.33 5.36
N VAL A 77 3.99 -6.08 4.27
CA VAL A 77 4.40 -5.60 2.95
C VAL A 77 3.26 -4.79 2.32
N LEU A 78 3.56 -3.56 1.92
CA LEU A 78 2.62 -2.73 1.17
C LEU A 78 2.53 -3.27 -0.27
N VAL A 79 1.35 -3.68 -0.71
CA VAL A 79 1.18 -4.23 -2.07
C VAL A 79 0.49 -3.22 -2.97
N VAL A 80 1.17 -2.86 -4.05
CA VAL A 80 0.62 -2.08 -5.17
C VAL A 80 0.42 -3.02 -6.35
N VAL A 81 -0.83 -3.21 -6.74
CA VAL A 81 -1.17 -4.01 -7.91
C VAL A 81 -0.82 -3.24 -9.18
N ILE A 82 -0.11 -3.90 -10.10
CA ILE A 82 0.15 -3.41 -11.44
C ILE A 82 -0.51 -4.37 -12.43
N THR A 83 -1.29 -3.85 -13.37
CA THR A 83 -1.98 -4.70 -14.33
C THR A 83 -2.31 -3.96 -15.63
N ALA A 84 -2.42 -4.71 -16.72
CA ALA A 84 -2.99 -4.22 -17.95
C ALA A 84 -4.55 -4.23 -17.93
N GLN A 85 -5.14 -4.87 -16.93
CA GLN A 85 -6.60 -4.94 -16.76
C GLN A 85 -7.07 -3.74 -15.93
N GLU A 86 -7.73 -2.79 -16.59
CA GLU A 86 -8.22 -1.55 -15.96
C GLU A 86 -9.69 -1.65 -15.53
N GLU A 87 -10.19 -2.87 -15.35
CA GLU A 87 -11.59 -3.11 -14.98
C GLU A 87 -11.88 -2.63 -13.56
N PRO A 88 -12.94 -1.83 -13.34
CA PRO A 88 -13.28 -1.33 -12.00
C PRO A 88 -13.51 -2.44 -10.97
N ASP A 89 -14.01 -3.60 -11.41
CA ASP A 89 -14.24 -4.75 -10.55
C ASP A 89 -12.94 -5.38 -10.05
N VAL A 90 -11.91 -5.46 -10.90
CA VAL A 90 -10.58 -5.97 -10.51
C VAL A 90 -9.95 -5.03 -9.49
N MET A 91 -10.04 -3.74 -9.74
CA MET A 91 -9.53 -2.72 -8.82
C MET A 91 -10.26 -2.77 -7.46
N ALA A 92 -11.59 -2.79 -7.45
CA ALA A 92 -12.37 -2.85 -6.21
C ALA A 92 -12.04 -4.11 -5.37
N LYS A 93 -11.90 -5.26 -6.05
CA LYS A 93 -11.49 -6.51 -5.40
C LYS A 93 -10.06 -6.47 -4.89
N SER A 94 -9.13 -5.83 -5.62
CA SER A 94 -7.74 -5.64 -5.16
C SER A 94 -7.70 -4.89 -3.83
N PHE A 95 -8.43 -3.79 -3.72
CA PHE A 95 -8.51 -3.04 -2.46
C PHE A 95 -9.20 -3.82 -1.34
N ALA A 96 -10.25 -4.59 -1.66
CA ALA A 96 -10.92 -5.46 -0.70
C ALA A 96 -9.99 -6.56 -0.14
N LEU A 97 -9.00 -6.99 -0.92
CA LEU A 97 -7.97 -7.96 -0.55
C LEU A 97 -6.73 -7.32 0.10
N GLY A 98 -6.74 -6.00 0.35
CA GLY A 98 -5.69 -5.31 1.09
C GLY A 98 -4.62 -4.63 0.24
N ALA A 99 -4.83 -4.46 -1.07
CA ALA A 99 -3.92 -3.65 -1.88
C ALA A 99 -3.84 -2.21 -1.35
N SER A 100 -2.64 -1.66 -1.29
CA SER A 100 -2.38 -0.27 -0.91
C SER A 100 -2.44 0.69 -2.10
N GLY A 101 -2.38 0.15 -3.32
CA GLY A 101 -2.50 0.93 -4.56
C GLY A 101 -2.84 0.05 -5.75
N PHE A 102 -3.31 0.69 -6.82
CA PHE A 102 -3.63 0.05 -8.09
C PHE A 102 -3.14 0.92 -9.25
N ILE A 103 -2.18 0.43 -10.03
CA ILE A 103 -1.55 1.15 -11.13
C ILE A 103 -1.81 0.40 -12.44
N PRO A 104 -2.46 1.04 -13.43
CA PRO A 104 -2.49 0.50 -14.78
C PRO A 104 -1.08 0.47 -15.40
N LYS A 105 -0.74 -0.58 -16.17
CA LYS A 105 0.54 -0.63 -16.91
C LYS A 105 0.68 0.50 -17.95
N SER A 106 -0.42 1.16 -18.29
CA SER A 106 -0.48 2.35 -19.15
C SER A 106 -0.13 3.65 -18.43
N ALA A 107 0.06 3.63 -17.10
CA ALA A 107 0.32 4.82 -16.30
C ALA A 107 1.66 5.46 -16.65
N SER A 108 1.71 6.79 -16.53
CA SER A 108 2.96 7.55 -16.72
C SER A 108 3.95 7.33 -15.55
N VAL A 109 5.20 7.64 -15.81
CA VAL A 109 6.27 7.60 -14.77
C VAL A 109 5.90 8.47 -13.56
N ASP A 110 5.34 9.65 -13.80
CA ASP A 110 4.92 10.56 -12.72
C ASP A 110 3.84 9.94 -11.83
N CYS A 111 2.89 9.19 -12.43
CA CYS A 111 1.86 8.46 -11.68
C CYS A 111 2.47 7.33 -10.84
N ILE A 112 3.51 6.65 -11.34
CA ILE A 112 4.21 5.60 -10.59
C ILE A 112 4.94 6.20 -9.37
N ILE A 113 5.64 7.30 -9.57
CA ILE A 113 6.36 8.00 -8.48
C ILE A 113 5.35 8.53 -7.44
N ASP A 114 4.26 9.13 -7.89
CA ASP A 114 3.18 9.61 -7.01
C ASP A 114 2.55 8.47 -6.20
N ALA A 115 2.31 7.32 -6.84
CA ALA A 115 1.79 6.14 -6.17
C ALA A 115 2.74 5.61 -5.09
N VAL A 116 4.05 5.54 -5.37
CA VAL A 116 5.06 5.13 -4.38
C VAL A 116 5.05 6.06 -3.18
N ASN A 117 5.13 7.36 -3.41
CA ASN A 117 5.14 8.34 -2.32
C ASN A 117 3.86 8.26 -1.49
N THR A 118 2.69 8.21 -2.15
CA THR A 118 1.38 8.11 -1.49
C THR A 118 1.27 6.85 -0.63
N VAL A 119 1.71 5.70 -1.17
CA VAL A 119 1.61 4.43 -0.46
C VAL A 119 2.62 4.36 0.69
N LEU A 120 3.84 4.85 0.50
CA LEU A 120 4.84 4.94 1.57
C LEU A 120 4.40 5.93 2.67
N ASP A 121 3.64 6.97 2.33
CA ASP A 121 2.99 7.85 3.30
C ASP A 121 1.82 7.18 4.04
N GLY A 122 1.54 5.91 3.73
CA GLY A 122 0.49 5.13 4.37
C GLY A 122 -0.91 5.45 3.85
N GLU A 123 -1.02 6.13 2.71
CA GLU A 123 -2.29 6.39 2.03
C GLU A 123 -2.55 5.35 0.93
N THR A 124 -3.80 5.21 0.53
CA THR A 124 -4.17 4.36 -0.60
C THR A 124 -4.12 5.16 -1.89
N TRP A 125 -3.41 4.65 -2.90
CA TRP A 125 -3.33 5.31 -4.19
C TRP A 125 -4.32 4.71 -5.20
N ILE A 126 -5.10 5.57 -5.85
CA ILE A 126 -6.10 5.22 -6.86
C ILE A 126 -5.82 6.03 -8.13
N PRO A 127 -5.87 5.40 -9.33
CA PRO A 127 -5.63 6.12 -10.58
C PRO A 127 -6.57 7.31 -10.78
N PRO A 128 -6.07 8.48 -11.24
CA PRO A 128 -6.90 9.67 -11.49
C PRO A 128 -8.04 9.44 -12.49
N SER A 129 -7.87 8.50 -13.43
CA SER A 129 -8.90 8.10 -14.40
C SER A 129 -10.19 7.59 -13.74
N VAL A 130 -10.08 7.01 -12.55
CA VAL A 130 -11.21 6.45 -11.81
C VAL A 130 -11.89 7.52 -10.95
N HIS A 131 -11.17 8.51 -10.48
CA HIS A 131 -11.77 9.66 -9.78
C HIS A 131 -12.82 10.38 -10.65
N ASN A 132 -12.63 10.43 -11.96
CA ASN A 132 -13.58 11.04 -12.89
C ASN A 132 -14.81 10.16 -13.18
N ALA A 133 -14.70 8.84 -13.01
CA ALA A 133 -15.83 7.92 -13.18
C ALA A 133 -16.68 7.79 -11.90
N SER A 134 -16.11 8.07 -10.74
CA SER A 134 -16.78 7.98 -9.43
C SER A 134 -17.56 9.24 -9.05
N ALA A 135 -17.61 10.27 -9.91
CA ALA A 135 -18.47 11.43 -9.71
C ALA A 135 -19.98 11.09 -9.78
N THR A 136 -20.32 9.82 -10.04
CA THR A 136 -21.70 9.30 -10.01
C THR A 136 -21.96 8.25 -8.93
N MET A 137 -20.98 7.97 -8.07
CA MET A 137 -21.26 7.22 -6.84
C MET A 137 -21.46 8.22 -5.69
N PRO A 138 -22.51 8.09 -4.88
CA PRO A 138 -22.77 9.05 -3.82
C PRO A 138 -21.60 9.06 -2.85
N ASN A 139 -20.98 10.20 -2.79
CA ASN A 139 -20.00 10.60 -1.81
C ASN A 139 -20.49 10.19 -0.40
N ALA A 140 -19.96 9.13 0.15
CA ALA A 140 -20.18 8.76 1.53
C ALA A 140 -19.24 9.58 2.41
N THR A 141 -19.28 10.90 2.26
CA THR A 141 -18.70 11.81 3.24
C THR A 141 -19.19 13.22 2.98
N ALA A 142 -20.17 13.59 3.66
CA ALA A 142 -20.51 14.86 4.26
C ALA A 142 -22.01 14.89 4.44
N SER A 143 -22.46 14.37 5.52
CA SER A 143 -23.74 14.79 6.08
C SER A 143 -23.61 14.81 7.58
N ASN A 144 -23.46 16.01 8.02
CA ASN A 144 -24.14 16.61 9.16
C ASN A 144 -25.03 15.71 10.02
N ALA A 145 -24.64 15.76 11.30
CA ALA A 145 -25.52 15.97 12.41
C ALA A 145 -26.79 15.10 12.51
N ASN A 146 -26.68 14.09 13.34
CA ASN A 146 -27.38 14.13 14.63
C ASN A 146 -27.14 12.82 15.36
N GLY A 147 -26.51 12.93 16.52
CA GLY A 147 -26.59 12.08 17.66
C GLY A 147 -26.80 10.58 17.44
N HIS A 148 -25.67 9.81 17.53
CA HIS A 148 -25.61 8.56 18.29
C HIS A 148 -24.19 8.03 18.29
N SER A 149 -23.68 7.89 19.50
CA SER A 149 -22.48 7.14 19.93
C SER A 149 -21.17 7.31 19.15
N GLY A 150 -20.21 7.98 19.77
CA GLY A 150 -18.80 8.08 19.31
C GLY A 150 -18.09 6.74 19.09
N GLN A 151 -18.73 5.61 19.36
CA GLN A 151 -18.20 4.27 19.16
C GLN A 151 -18.33 3.79 17.70
N ASP A 152 -19.42 4.13 17.03
CA ASP A 152 -19.66 3.75 15.63
C ASP A 152 -18.77 4.55 14.67
N ASP A 153 -18.53 5.84 14.99
CA ASP A 153 -17.66 6.70 14.19
C ASP A 153 -16.18 6.26 14.29
N PHE A 154 -15.72 5.92 15.48
CA PHE A 154 -14.35 5.41 15.68
C PHE A 154 -14.15 4.05 14.99
N THR A 155 -15.11 3.14 15.08
CA THR A 155 -15.06 1.84 14.40
C THR A 155 -15.02 2.01 12.87
N ASN A 156 -15.76 2.97 12.33
CA ASN A 156 -15.74 3.28 10.91
C ASN A 156 -14.38 3.89 10.46
N ARG A 157 -13.76 4.72 11.29
CA ARG A 157 -12.43 5.26 11.05
C ARG A 157 -11.35 4.18 11.11
N LEU A 158 -11.46 3.23 12.03
CA LEU A 158 -10.54 2.07 12.09
C LEU A 158 -10.60 1.23 10.82
N LYS A 159 -11.77 1.05 10.22
CA LYS A 159 -11.93 0.31 8.95
C LYS A 159 -11.27 1.01 7.74
N GLN A 160 -10.94 2.29 7.86
CA GLN A 160 -10.23 3.06 6.82
C GLN A 160 -8.71 2.91 6.89
N LEU A 161 -8.19 2.28 7.95
CA LEU A 161 -6.76 2.03 8.08
C LEU A 161 -6.35 0.83 7.22
N THR A 162 -5.20 0.95 6.57
CA THR A 162 -4.57 -0.21 5.93
C THR A 162 -4.10 -1.21 6.99
N PRO A 163 -3.88 -2.49 6.64
CA PRO A 163 -3.35 -3.47 7.59
C PRO A 163 -2.05 -3.02 8.25
N HIS A 164 -1.15 -2.41 7.48
CA HIS A 164 0.10 -1.87 7.99
C HIS A 164 -0.14 -0.71 8.99
N GLN A 165 -1.06 0.20 8.68
CA GLN A 165 -1.46 1.27 9.59
C GLN A 165 -2.10 0.74 10.89
N LEU A 166 -2.88 -0.34 10.81
CA LEU A 166 -3.44 -1.01 11.99
C LEU A 166 -2.34 -1.60 12.88
N LYS A 167 -1.30 -2.22 12.28
CA LYS A 167 -0.15 -2.76 13.02
C LYS A 167 0.63 -1.63 13.69
N VAL A 168 0.92 -0.55 12.96
CA VAL A 168 1.57 0.65 13.51
C VAL A 168 0.72 1.25 14.65
N LEU A 169 -0.59 1.38 14.47
CA LEU A 169 -1.49 1.86 15.53
C LEU A 169 -1.39 1.02 16.78
N ARG A 170 -1.40 -0.31 16.64
CA ARG A 170 -1.27 -1.23 17.77
C ARG A 170 0.05 -1.01 18.52
N MET A 171 1.16 -0.95 17.79
CA MET A 171 2.49 -0.72 18.40
C MET A 171 2.58 0.65 19.07
N VAL A 172 1.96 1.68 18.48
CA VAL A 172 1.83 3.02 19.10
C VAL A 172 1.00 2.94 20.38
N SER A 173 -0.08 2.18 20.40
CA SER A 173 -0.94 1.98 21.58
C SER A 173 -0.22 1.19 22.68
N ASP A 174 0.66 0.27 22.32
CA ASP A 174 1.53 -0.48 23.23
C ASP A 174 2.68 0.39 23.77
N GLY A 175 2.79 1.66 23.35
CA GLY A 175 3.76 2.63 23.83
C GLY A 175 5.14 2.57 23.18
N LEU A 176 5.32 1.80 22.09
CA LEU A 176 6.59 1.71 21.40
C LEU A 176 6.98 3.06 20.77
N LEU A 177 8.25 3.43 20.86
CA LEU A 177 8.79 4.59 20.16
C LEU A 177 8.93 4.31 18.65
N ASN A 178 8.90 5.34 17.82
CA ASN A 178 9.02 5.18 16.36
C ASN A 178 10.28 4.38 15.96
N LYS A 179 11.38 4.55 16.67
CA LYS A 179 12.61 3.78 16.46
C LYS A 179 12.43 2.28 16.76
N GLN A 180 11.64 1.93 17.77
CA GLN A 180 11.33 0.55 18.12
C GLN A 180 10.37 -0.07 17.09
N ILE A 181 9.36 0.70 16.66
CA ILE A 181 8.43 0.29 15.59
C ILE A 181 9.19 0.06 14.29
N ALA A 182 10.12 0.97 13.93
CA ALA A 182 10.97 0.84 12.77
C ALA A 182 11.81 -0.44 12.80
N TYR A 183 12.34 -0.78 13.96
CA TYR A 183 13.09 -2.02 14.17
C TYR A 183 12.20 -3.26 14.03
N GLU A 184 11.02 -3.27 14.68
CA GLU A 184 10.07 -4.39 14.65
C GLU A 184 9.46 -4.63 13.27
N LEU A 185 9.29 -3.57 12.48
CA LEU A 185 8.72 -3.64 11.12
C LEU A 185 9.79 -3.68 10.02
N ALA A 186 11.08 -3.65 10.38
CA ALA A 186 12.23 -3.59 9.46
C ALA A 186 12.17 -2.44 8.44
N ILE A 187 11.47 -1.34 8.75
CA ILE A 187 11.33 -0.14 7.91
C ILE A 187 12.08 1.06 8.48
N SER A 188 12.19 2.15 7.72
CA SER A 188 12.84 3.36 8.20
C SER A 188 12.01 4.08 9.29
N GLU A 189 12.69 4.78 10.22
CA GLU A 189 12.00 5.61 11.21
C GLU A 189 11.18 6.73 10.56
N SER A 190 11.59 7.22 9.39
CA SER A 190 10.84 8.20 8.60
C SER A 190 9.54 7.61 8.07
N THR A 191 9.56 6.39 7.56
CA THR A 191 8.37 5.64 7.11
C THR A 191 7.40 5.42 8.27
N VAL A 192 7.91 5.02 9.45
CA VAL A 192 7.05 4.91 10.66
C VAL A 192 6.39 6.24 11.03
N LYS A 193 7.14 7.37 10.98
CA LYS A 193 6.57 8.70 11.25
C LYS A 193 5.44 9.04 10.29
N GLN A 194 5.59 8.70 9.02
CA GLN A 194 4.56 8.89 8.00
C GLN A 194 3.31 8.05 8.31
N HIS A 195 3.48 6.75 8.57
CA HIS A 195 2.35 5.89 8.97
C HIS A 195 1.66 6.39 10.23
N VAL A 196 2.40 6.80 11.26
CA VAL A 196 1.82 7.36 12.48
C VAL A 196 1.02 8.63 12.17
N SER A 197 1.55 9.52 11.35
CA SER A 197 0.87 10.76 10.95
C SER A 197 -0.42 10.46 10.17
N ALA A 198 -0.39 9.51 9.23
CA ALA A 198 -1.55 9.08 8.46
C ALA A 198 -2.62 8.45 9.36
N VAL A 199 -2.21 7.58 10.29
CA VAL A 199 -3.12 6.96 11.28
C VAL A 199 -3.79 8.02 12.14
N LEU A 200 -3.04 8.96 12.72
CA LEU A 200 -3.59 10.02 13.57
C LEU A 200 -4.58 10.90 12.79
N ARG A 201 -4.25 11.25 11.54
CA ARG A 201 -5.13 12.03 10.65
C ARG A 201 -6.44 11.28 10.38
N LYS A 202 -6.38 9.98 9.99
CA LYS A 202 -7.57 9.16 9.72
C LYS A 202 -8.45 8.96 10.94
N LEU A 203 -7.84 8.81 12.10
CA LEU A 203 -8.56 8.70 13.37
C LEU A 203 -9.09 10.05 13.90
N GLY A 204 -8.69 11.17 13.30
CA GLY A 204 -9.06 12.51 13.75
C GLY A 204 -8.43 12.90 15.08
N VAL A 205 -7.24 12.35 15.38
CA VAL A 205 -6.48 12.60 16.62
C VAL A 205 -5.31 13.55 16.31
N ILE A 206 -5.16 14.60 17.12
CA ILE A 206 -4.18 15.65 16.85
C ILE A 206 -2.76 15.24 17.27
N ASN A 207 -2.62 14.34 18.23
CA ASN A 207 -1.33 13.87 18.74
C ASN A 207 -1.43 12.47 19.36
N ARG A 208 -0.25 11.86 19.62
CA ARG A 208 -0.08 10.50 20.13
C ARG A 208 -0.61 10.29 21.55
N THR A 209 -0.84 11.33 22.32
CA THR A 209 -1.13 11.30 23.75
C THR A 209 -2.61 11.57 24.10
N LYS A 210 -3.48 11.52 23.12
CA LYS A 210 -4.94 11.65 23.35
C LYS A 210 -5.69 10.42 22.95
#